data_a91f9f6c837b0cd56933449b25ef1f4b
#
_entry.id   a91f9f6c837b0cd56933449b25ef1f4b
#
_cell.length_a   1.000
_cell.length_b   1.000
_cell.length_c   1.000
_cell.angle_alpha   90.00
_cell.angle_beta   90.00
_cell.angle_gamma   90.00
#
_symmetry.space_group_name_H-M   'P 1'
#
loop_
_entity.id
_entity.type
_entity.pdbx_description
1 polymer ?
#
loop_
_entity_poly.entity_id
_entity_poly.type
_entity_poly.pdbx_seq_one_letter_code
_entity_poly.pdbx_strand_id
1 'polypeptide(L)'
;MTTSGLSDFNLDLSEIIEEAFERCGAELRTGYDHRTARRSLNLLFADWANRGINMWTIEQGTINLVQGTNTYVLPVDTVDLIEHVVRTGAGNQTTQADLTITRISVDTYATIPNKLSQGRPIQVWINRQSGATYPTATAPSYANSTTGVDAPQITVWPTPDGSQSYQFVYWRLRRIQDAGTGVNTFDVPFRMIPCLTAGLAYYLALKINGAEARLPILKQQYDEAWELAATEDREKAAQRFVPRRMFIT
;
A
#
# COMPACT_ATOMS: atom_id res chain seq x y z
N MET A 1 37.45 -20.03 -10.07
CA MET A 1 36.00 -20.16 -10.40
C MET A 1 35.45 -18.78 -10.61
N THR A 2 34.87 -18.54 -11.76
CA THR A 2 34.19 -17.26 -12.06
C THR A 2 32.69 -17.37 -11.69
N THR A 3 32.15 -16.40 -11.01
CA THR A 3 30.71 -16.31 -10.77
C THR A 3 29.98 -15.97 -12.07
N SER A 4 28.66 -16.19 -12.15
CA SER A 4 27.86 -15.86 -13.34
C SER A 4 27.91 -14.37 -13.71
N GLY A 5 28.20 -13.51 -12.74
CA GLY A 5 28.15 -12.05 -12.91
C GLY A 5 26.73 -11.47 -13.08
N LEU A 6 25.69 -12.30 -12.98
CA LEU A 6 24.30 -11.94 -13.12
C LEU A 6 23.60 -11.94 -11.76
N SER A 7 22.67 -11.03 -11.57
CA SER A 7 21.82 -10.88 -10.36
C SER A 7 20.39 -10.52 -10.72
N ASP A 8 19.93 -10.98 -11.87
CA ASP A 8 18.65 -10.64 -12.51
C ASP A 8 17.60 -11.76 -12.41
N PHE A 9 17.86 -12.77 -11.56
CA PHE A 9 16.92 -13.85 -11.35
C PHE A 9 15.58 -13.30 -10.84
N ASN A 10 14.54 -13.52 -11.63
CA ASN A 10 13.16 -13.23 -11.30
C ASN A 10 12.28 -14.30 -11.95
N LEU A 11 11.14 -14.57 -11.37
CA LEU A 11 10.16 -15.52 -11.88
C LEU A 11 8.96 -14.76 -12.44
N ASP A 12 8.46 -15.18 -13.59
CA ASP A 12 7.18 -14.69 -14.08
C ASP A 12 5.99 -15.41 -13.40
N LEU A 13 4.79 -14.97 -13.71
CA LEU A 13 3.57 -15.56 -13.12
C LEU A 13 3.43 -17.03 -13.43
N SER A 14 3.78 -17.47 -14.67
CA SER A 14 3.64 -18.85 -15.09
C SER A 14 4.62 -19.76 -14.34
N GLU A 15 5.87 -19.33 -14.22
CA GLU A 15 6.92 -20.08 -13.52
C GLU A 15 6.59 -20.25 -12.02
N ILE A 16 6.07 -19.21 -11.35
CA ILE A 16 5.66 -19.33 -9.94
C ILE A 16 4.45 -20.26 -9.78
N ILE A 17 3.51 -20.22 -10.72
CA ILE A 17 2.36 -21.12 -10.69
C ILE A 17 2.81 -22.58 -10.89
N GLU A 18 3.68 -22.85 -11.84
CA GLU A 18 4.23 -24.18 -12.09
C GLU A 18 4.94 -24.73 -10.86
N GLU A 19 5.88 -23.97 -10.30
CA GLU A 19 6.60 -24.34 -9.08
C GLU A 19 5.63 -24.60 -7.90
N ALA A 20 4.58 -23.80 -7.75
CA ALA A 20 3.61 -24.00 -6.69
C ALA A 20 2.77 -25.28 -6.89
N PHE A 21 2.42 -25.64 -8.12
CA PHE A 21 1.74 -26.89 -8.43
C PHE A 21 2.64 -28.12 -8.17
N GLU A 22 3.92 -28.05 -8.55
CA GLU A 22 4.89 -29.10 -8.27
C GLU A 22 5.05 -29.35 -6.76
N ARG A 23 5.10 -28.30 -5.95
CA ARG A 23 5.13 -28.41 -4.48
C ARG A 23 3.88 -29.10 -3.93
N CYS A 24 2.73 -28.87 -4.53
CA CYS A 24 1.50 -29.57 -4.20
C CYS A 24 1.52 -31.05 -4.65
N GLY A 25 2.43 -31.45 -5.53
CA GLY A 25 2.48 -32.76 -6.16
C GLY A 25 1.47 -32.93 -7.27
N ALA A 26 1.07 -31.84 -7.90
CA ALA A 26 0.16 -31.80 -9.04
C ALA A 26 0.88 -31.17 -10.24
N GLU A 27 0.39 -31.48 -11.43
CA GLU A 27 0.83 -30.87 -12.67
C GLU A 27 -0.14 -29.78 -13.10
N LEU A 28 0.38 -28.69 -13.63
CA LEU A 28 -0.41 -27.66 -14.27
C LEU A 28 -0.87 -28.15 -15.64
N ARG A 29 -2.18 -28.35 -15.82
CA ARG A 29 -2.72 -28.99 -17.04
C ARG A 29 -3.61 -28.10 -17.89
N THR A 30 -4.28 -27.12 -17.28
CA THR A 30 -5.34 -26.39 -17.95
C THR A 30 -5.31 -24.88 -17.67
N GLY A 31 -5.92 -24.10 -18.58
CA GLY A 31 -6.14 -22.68 -18.34
C GLY A 31 -7.09 -22.38 -17.16
N TYR A 32 -7.83 -23.39 -16.69
CA TYR A 32 -8.62 -23.30 -15.46
C TYR A 32 -7.72 -23.24 -14.24
N ASP A 33 -6.66 -24.07 -14.21
CA ASP A 33 -5.68 -24.13 -13.12
C ASP A 33 -4.95 -22.78 -12.99
N HIS A 34 -4.53 -22.19 -14.13
CA HIS A 34 -3.96 -20.84 -14.16
C HIS A 34 -4.89 -19.77 -13.56
N ARG A 35 -6.18 -19.79 -13.93
CA ARG A 35 -7.16 -18.84 -13.38
C ARG A 35 -7.38 -19.02 -11.89
N THR A 36 -7.38 -20.26 -11.43
CA THR A 36 -7.52 -20.59 -10.00
C THR A 36 -6.29 -20.16 -9.22
N ALA A 37 -5.10 -20.42 -9.74
CA ALA A 37 -3.84 -19.99 -9.14
C ALA A 37 -3.74 -18.46 -9.05
N ARG A 38 -4.05 -17.74 -10.14
CA ARG A 38 -4.06 -16.27 -10.15
C ARG A 38 -5.05 -15.67 -9.11
N ARG A 39 -6.23 -16.28 -8.97
CA ARG A 39 -7.16 -15.87 -7.92
C ARG A 39 -6.62 -16.11 -6.53
N SER A 40 -5.94 -17.25 -6.30
CA SER A 40 -5.28 -17.55 -5.03
C SER A 40 -4.16 -16.58 -4.72
N LEU A 41 -3.39 -16.16 -5.72
CA LEU A 41 -2.35 -15.13 -5.58
C LEU A 41 -2.94 -13.77 -5.15
N ASN A 42 -4.00 -13.32 -5.79
CA ASN A 42 -4.63 -12.06 -5.40
C ASN A 42 -5.19 -12.11 -3.97
N LEU A 43 -5.70 -13.26 -3.52
CA LEU A 43 -6.11 -13.46 -2.13
C LEU A 43 -4.91 -13.46 -1.18
N LEU A 44 -3.78 -14.04 -1.59
CA LEU A 44 -2.55 -14.02 -0.82
C LEU A 44 -2.00 -12.58 -0.66
N PHE A 45 -2.03 -11.77 -1.72
CA PHE A 45 -1.66 -10.36 -1.65
C PHE A 45 -2.57 -9.56 -0.72
N ALA A 46 -3.87 -9.84 -0.73
CA ALA A 46 -4.81 -9.23 0.20
C ALA A 46 -4.54 -9.64 1.65
N ASP A 47 -4.15 -10.91 1.90
CA ASP A 47 -3.72 -11.38 3.21
C ASP A 47 -2.45 -10.67 3.68
N TRP A 48 -1.45 -10.52 2.80
CA TRP A 48 -0.23 -9.78 3.12
C TRP A 48 -0.47 -8.31 3.46
N ALA A 49 -1.38 -7.66 2.73
CA ALA A 49 -1.76 -6.28 3.04
C ALA A 49 -2.38 -6.13 4.44
N ASN A 50 -2.99 -7.20 4.98
CA ASN A 50 -3.56 -7.21 6.33
C ASN A 50 -2.54 -7.56 7.43
N ARG A 51 -1.39 -8.13 7.06
CA ARG A 51 -0.36 -8.56 8.04
C ARG A 51 0.54 -7.43 8.52
N GLY A 52 0.53 -6.28 7.87
CA GLY A 52 1.34 -5.13 8.28
C GLY A 52 1.75 -4.20 7.15
N ILE A 53 2.74 -3.36 7.43
CA ILE A 53 3.29 -2.42 6.47
C ILE A 53 4.34 -3.14 5.61
N ASN A 54 4.11 -3.16 4.31
CA ASN A 54 5.06 -3.65 3.33
C ASN A 54 5.90 -2.47 2.82
N MET A 55 7.19 -2.45 3.14
CA MET A 55 8.06 -1.30 2.88
C MET A 55 8.15 -0.93 1.39
N TRP A 56 8.07 -1.92 0.49
CA TRP A 56 8.11 -1.65 -0.97
C TRP A 56 6.82 -1.03 -1.52
N THR A 57 5.76 -0.99 -0.73
CA THR A 57 4.49 -0.35 -1.12
C THR A 57 4.38 1.09 -0.65
N ILE A 58 5.43 1.63 -0.01
CA ILE A 58 5.47 3.02 0.43
C ILE A 58 5.93 3.90 -0.72
N GLU A 59 5.10 4.86 -1.10
CA GLU A 59 5.38 5.81 -2.15
C GLU A 59 5.18 7.24 -1.68
N GLN A 60 6.06 8.15 -2.13
CA GLN A 60 5.88 9.57 -1.92
C GLN A 60 4.98 10.16 -3.01
N GLY A 61 4.01 10.94 -2.59
CA GLY A 61 3.15 11.72 -3.49
C GLY A 61 3.08 13.19 -3.09
N THR A 62 2.62 14.01 -4.01
CA THR A 62 2.43 15.45 -3.78
C THR A 62 1.12 15.93 -4.39
N ILE A 63 0.45 16.86 -3.70
CA ILE A 63 -0.76 17.53 -4.16
C ILE A 63 -0.58 19.03 -3.98
N ASN A 64 -0.73 19.79 -5.05
CA ASN A 64 -0.76 21.25 -4.94
C ASN A 64 -2.11 21.68 -4.36
N LEU A 65 -2.06 22.37 -3.24
CA LEU A 65 -3.27 22.88 -2.60
C LEU A 65 -3.73 24.17 -3.28
N VAL A 66 -5.02 24.24 -3.58
CA VAL A 66 -5.63 25.37 -4.28
C VAL A 66 -6.44 26.22 -3.28
N GLN A 67 -6.33 27.54 -3.40
CA GLN A 67 -7.11 28.47 -2.59
C GLN A 67 -8.60 28.13 -2.63
N GLY A 68 -9.23 28.12 -1.47
CA GLY A 68 -10.65 27.86 -1.34
C GLY A 68 -11.09 26.40 -1.47
N THR A 69 -10.15 25.49 -1.77
CA THR A 69 -10.44 24.05 -1.89
C THR A 69 -9.85 23.32 -0.68
N ASN A 70 -10.69 22.56 0.02
CA ASN A 70 -10.27 21.83 1.21
C ASN A 70 -10.16 20.32 1.03
N THR A 71 -10.76 19.74 -0.02
CA THR A 71 -10.81 18.30 -0.25
C THR A 71 -10.09 17.93 -1.53
N TYR A 72 -9.21 16.91 -1.45
CA TYR A 72 -8.39 16.45 -2.56
C TYR A 72 -8.44 14.93 -2.64
N VAL A 73 -8.49 14.41 -3.87
CA VAL A 73 -8.53 12.98 -4.15
C VAL A 73 -7.11 12.41 -4.13
N LEU A 74 -6.94 11.26 -3.48
CA LEU A 74 -5.73 10.44 -3.54
C LEU A 74 -5.85 9.37 -4.64
N PRO A 75 -4.74 8.79 -5.08
CA PRO A 75 -4.78 7.63 -5.98
C PRO A 75 -5.65 6.51 -5.40
N VAL A 76 -6.46 5.86 -6.25
CA VAL A 76 -7.47 4.86 -5.84
C VAL A 76 -6.89 3.63 -5.12
N ASP A 77 -5.63 3.34 -5.37
CA ASP A 77 -4.87 2.24 -4.76
C ASP A 77 -4.26 2.60 -3.39
N THR A 78 -4.53 3.80 -2.87
CA THR A 78 -4.04 4.23 -1.56
C THR A 78 -4.80 3.53 -0.45
N VAL A 79 -4.07 2.84 0.43
CA VAL A 79 -4.61 2.21 1.65
C VAL A 79 -4.68 3.18 2.80
N ASP A 80 -3.56 3.89 3.06
CA ASP A 80 -3.46 4.91 4.11
C ASP A 80 -2.27 5.85 3.83
N LEU A 81 -2.19 6.94 4.58
CA LEU A 81 -1.03 7.81 4.64
C LEU A 81 -0.26 7.53 5.94
N ILE A 82 1.05 7.32 5.80
CA ILE A 82 1.96 7.05 6.93
C ILE A 82 2.42 8.37 7.53
N GLU A 83 2.99 9.24 6.68
CA GLU A 83 3.50 10.56 7.05
C GLU A 83 3.06 11.60 6.04
N HIS A 84 3.00 12.85 6.48
CA HIS A 84 2.58 13.95 5.64
C HIS A 84 3.04 15.30 6.21
N VAL A 85 3.34 16.23 5.30
CA VAL A 85 3.73 17.60 5.63
C VAL A 85 3.11 18.59 4.65
N VAL A 86 3.02 19.85 5.02
CA VAL A 86 2.71 20.94 4.09
C VAL A 86 3.99 21.66 3.73
N ARG A 87 4.33 21.63 2.46
CA ARG A 87 5.48 22.33 1.89
C ARG A 87 5.09 23.70 1.42
N THR A 88 5.82 24.72 1.84
CA THR A 88 5.73 26.07 1.34
C THR A 88 6.94 26.40 0.49
N GLY A 89 6.81 27.33 -0.47
CA GLY A 89 7.91 27.73 -1.33
C GLY A 89 8.53 26.58 -2.15
N ALA A 90 7.70 25.63 -2.58
CA ALA A 90 8.15 24.45 -3.30
C ALA A 90 9.03 24.81 -4.51
N GLY A 91 10.18 24.13 -4.63
CA GLY A 91 11.15 24.35 -5.71
C GLY A 91 12.08 25.54 -5.51
N ASN A 92 11.93 26.32 -4.45
CA ASN A 92 12.83 27.43 -4.14
C ASN A 92 13.80 27.02 -3.03
N GLN A 93 15.08 26.91 -3.36
CA GLN A 93 16.13 26.46 -2.44
C GLN A 93 16.24 27.31 -1.15
N THR A 94 15.86 28.59 -1.22
CA THR A 94 16.00 29.52 -0.09
C THR A 94 14.75 29.57 0.80
N THR A 95 13.56 29.36 0.22
CA THR A 95 12.29 29.59 0.93
C THR A 95 11.47 28.31 1.15
N GLN A 96 11.91 27.20 0.59
CA GLN A 96 11.19 25.94 0.80
C GLN A 96 11.28 25.50 2.26
N ALA A 97 10.12 25.25 2.86
CA ALA A 97 10.02 24.73 4.21
C ALA A 97 8.89 23.68 4.30
N ASP A 98 9.19 22.59 4.98
CA ASP A 98 8.22 21.54 5.28
C ASP A 98 7.69 21.76 6.69
N LEU A 99 6.38 21.99 6.78
CA LEU A 99 5.68 22.29 8.02
C LEU A 99 4.81 21.11 8.43
N THR A 100 4.83 20.78 9.70
CA THR A 100 4.01 19.70 10.24
C THR A 100 2.53 20.04 10.12
N ILE A 101 1.73 19.03 9.75
CA ILE A 101 0.27 19.08 9.74
C ILE A 101 -0.24 17.89 10.57
N THR A 102 -1.22 18.11 11.43
CA THR A 102 -1.72 17.10 12.36
C THR A 102 -2.86 16.31 11.74
N ARG A 103 -2.75 14.98 11.75
CA ARG A 103 -3.88 14.10 11.40
C ARG A 103 -4.94 14.14 12.48
N ILE A 104 -6.19 14.35 12.09
CA ILE A 104 -7.35 14.38 12.99
C ILE A 104 -8.36 13.29 12.63
N SER A 105 -9.17 12.90 13.61
CA SER A 105 -10.29 11.98 13.42
C SER A 105 -11.48 12.66 12.75
N VAL A 106 -12.43 11.88 12.25
CA VAL A 106 -13.71 12.39 11.72
C VAL A 106 -14.48 13.15 12.78
N ASP A 107 -14.47 12.67 14.04
CA ASP A 107 -15.17 13.33 15.15
C ASP A 107 -14.59 14.72 15.42
N THR A 108 -13.26 14.83 15.47
CA THR A 108 -12.57 16.12 15.62
C THR A 108 -12.87 17.05 14.45
N TYR A 109 -12.85 16.52 13.21
CA TYR A 109 -13.20 17.32 12.04
C TYR A 109 -14.67 17.78 12.08
N ALA A 110 -15.59 16.93 12.55
CA ALA A 110 -17.01 17.25 12.66
C ALA A 110 -17.28 18.41 13.61
N THR A 111 -16.52 18.52 14.70
CA THR A 111 -16.69 19.60 15.72
C THR A 111 -16.18 20.96 15.27
N ILE A 112 -15.47 21.08 14.16
CA ILE A 112 -14.98 22.36 13.64
C ILE A 112 -16.19 23.22 13.20
N PRO A 113 -16.43 24.39 13.83
CA PRO A 113 -17.64 25.18 13.56
C PRO A 113 -17.65 25.77 12.14
N ASN A 114 -16.52 26.31 11.69
CA ASN A 114 -16.37 26.89 10.36
C ASN A 114 -15.30 26.12 9.54
N LYS A 115 -15.77 25.22 8.69
CA LYS A 115 -14.92 24.40 7.81
C LYS A 115 -14.37 25.16 6.60
N LEU A 116 -14.92 26.34 6.30
CA LEU A 116 -14.54 27.21 5.19
C LEU A 116 -13.56 28.32 5.60
N SER A 117 -13.18 28.38 6.89
CA SER A 117 -12.16 29.31 7.35
C SER A 117 -10.87 29.14 6.56
N GLN A 118 -10.39 30.22 5.96
CA GLN A 118 -9.17 30.19 5.14
C GLN A 118 -7.93 30.51 5.98
N GLY A 119 -6.82 29.85 5.62
CA GLY A 119 -5.54 30.04 6.26
C GLY A 119 -4.55 28.96 5.84
N ARG A 120 -3.38 28.95 6.49
CA ARG A 120 -2.42 27.85 6.30
C ARG A 120 -3.00 26.56 6.87
N PRO A 121 -3.06 25.46 6.10
CA PRO A 121 -3.49 24.17 6.60
C PRO A 121 -2.62 23.66 7.76
N ILE A 122 -3.24 23.29 8.86
CA ILE A 122 -2.58 22.76 10.08
C ILE A 122 -3.12 21.40 10.51
N GLN A 123 -4.30 21.02 10.00
CA GLN A 123 -4.94 19.75 10.28
C GLN A 123 -5.39 19.07 8.99
N VAL A 124 -5.35 17.75 8.98
CA VAL A 124 -5.82 16.93 7.87
C VAL A 124 -6.63 15.75 8.38
N TRP A 125 -7.78 15.56 7.79
CA TRP A 125 -8.59 14.36 7.94
C TRP A 125 -8.43 13.49 6.70
N ILE A 126 -8.13 12.19 6.91
CA ILE A 126 -7.94 11.22 5.85
C ILE A 126 -9.19 10.36 5.77
N ASN A 127 -9.92 10.46 4.66
CA ASN A 127 -11.08 9.63 4.37
C ASN A 127 -10.63 8.41 3.55
N ARG A 128 -10.57 7.27 4.24
CA ARG A 128 -10.15 5.98 3.65
C ARG A 128 -11.35 5.30 3.00
N GLN A 129 -11.66 5.69 1.76
CA GLN A 129 -12.72 5.04 1.00
C GLN A 129 -12.22 3.72 0.38
N SER A 130 -13.15 2.92 -0.11
CA SER A 130 -12.87 1.56 -0.61
C SER A 130 -12.03 1.53 -1.90
N GLY A 131 -12.03 2.61 -2.68
CA GLY A 131 -11.49 2.63 -4.04
C GLY A 131 -12.32 1.77 -5.01
N ALA A 132 -13.52 1.34 -4.61
CA ALA A 132 -14.40 0.56 -5.46
C ALA A 132 -14.98 1.41 -6.59
N THR A 133 -15.15 0.80 -7.76
CA THR A 133 -15.83 1.45 -8.89
C THR A 133 -17.31 1.11 -8.87
N TYR A 134 -18.16 2.13 -8.89
CA TYR A 134 -19.60 1.96 -9.00
C TYR A 134 -20.06 2.29 -10.42
N PRO A 135 -21.01 1.54 -10.98
CA PRO A 135 -21.72 1.97 -12.18
C PRO A 135 -22.36 3.35 -11.93
N THR A 136 -22.25 4.26 -12.88
CA THR A 136 -22.73 5.66 -12.76
C THR A 136 -24.19 5.76 -12.33
N ALA A 137 -25.03 4.80 -12.74
CA ALA A 137 -26.45 4.76 -12.39
C ALA A 137 -26.75 4.28 -10.95
N THR A 138 -25.76 3.68 -10.28
CA THR A 138 -25.93 3.08 -8.94
C THR A 138 -24.97 3.69 -7.90
N ALA A 139 -24.19 4.69 -8.30
CA ALA A 139 -23.30 5.37 -7.36
C ALA A 139 -24.14 5.98 -6.23
N PRO A 140 -23.82 5.71 -4.95
CA PRO A 140 -24.53 6.32 -3.83
C PRO A 140 -24.39 7.83 -3.90
N SER A 141 -25.46 8.56 -3.61
CA SER A 141 -25.46 10.04 -3.67
C SER A 141 -24.48 10.70 -2.68
N TYR A 142 -23.96 9.95 -1.71
CA TYR A 142 -22.92 10.38 -0.76
C TYR A 142 -21.50 10.06 -1.22
N ALA A 143 -21.34 9.30 -2.30
CA ALA A 143 -20.02 9.05 -2.88
C ALA A 143 -19.54 10.34 -3.56
N ASN A 144 -18.43 10.91 -3.07
CA ASN A 144 -17.81 12.11 -3.64
C ASN A 144 -17.09 11.82 -4.97
N SER A 145 -17.58 10.85 -5.72
CA SER A 145 -16.98 10.43 -6.98
C SER A 145 -17.78 11.01 -8.14
N THR A 146 -17.19 11.93 -8.87
CA THR A 146 -17.73 12.45 -10.12
C THR A 146 -17.65 11.45 -11.28
N THR A 147 -16.93 10.33 -11.08
CA THR A 147 -16.62 9.34 -12.13
C THR A 147 -17.07 7.92 -11.78
N GLY A 148 -17.87 7.73 -10.74
CA GLY A 148 -18.27 6.39 -10.28
C GLY A 148 -17.15 5.59 -9.58
N VAL A 149 -16.10 6.26 -9.15
CA VAL A 149 -15.00 5.68 -8.38
C VAL A 149 -14.98 6.28 -6.98
N ASP A 150 -15.05 5.41 -5.98
CA ASP A 150 -14.99 5.79 -4.56
C ASP A 150 -13.51 5.82 -4.13
N ALA A 151 -12.85 6.94 -4.40
CA ALA A 151 -11.42 7.12 -4.15
C ALA A 151 -11.13 7.65 -2.75
N PRO A 152 -10.04 7.25 -2.10
CA PRO A 152 -9.57 7.86 -0.87
C PRO A 152 -9.34 9.36 -1.03
N GLN A 153 -9.61 10.14 0.01
CA GLN A 153 -9.52 11.60 -0.01
C GLN A 153 -8.86 12.15 1.25
N ILE A 154 -8.28 13.31 1.11
CA ILE A 154 -7.86 14.12 2.25
C ILE A 154 -8.72 15.38 2.32
N THR A 155 -9.03 15.82 3.53
CA THR A 155 -9.64 17.11 3.78
C THR A 155 -8.75 17.90 4.73
N VAL A 156 -8.27 19.05 4.29
CA VAL A 156 -7.38 19.91 5.07
C VAL A 156 -8.15 21.03 5.75
N TRP A 157 -7.70 21.45 6.90
CA TRP A 157 -8.25 22.59 7.63
C TRP A 157 -7.12 23.39 8.33
N PRO A 158 -7.18 24.73 8.31
CA PRO A 158 -8.05 25.60 7.49
C PRO A 158 -7.95 25.34 5.99
N THR A 159 -8.96 25.79 5.26
CA THR A 159 -8.93 25.77 3.79
C THR A 159 -7.78 26.66 3.30
N PRO A 160 -6.97 26.23 2.33
CA PRO A 160 -5.83 27.01 1.85
C PRO A 160 -6.23 28.43 1.47
N ASP A 161 -5.47 29.40 1.95
CA ASP A 161 -5.56 30.80 1.52
C ASP A 161 -4.65 31.04 0.30
N GLY A 162 -4.75 32.22 -0.30
CA GLY A 162 -3.91 32.58 -1.44
C GLY A 162 -2.61 33.28 -1.05
N SER A 163 -2.20 33.28 0.22
CA SER A 163 -1.06 34.05 0.69
C SER A 163 0.28 33.51 0.14
N GLN A 164 0.35 32.21 -0.09
CA GLN A 164 1.50 31.52 -0.69
C GLN A 164 1.05 30.20 -1.32
N SER A 165 1.94 29.58 -2.09
CA SER A 165 1.70 28.24 -2.63
C SER A 165 1.93 27.18 -1.55
N TYR A 166 0.95 26.33 -1.35
CA TYR A 166 1.04 25.17 -0.47
C TYR A 166 1.04 23.90 -1.29
N GLN A 167 1.92 22.97 -0.92
CA GLN A 167 1.96 21.63 -1.47
C GLN A 167 1.84 20.62 -0.33
N PHE A 168 0.87 19.73 -0.41
CA PHE A 168 0.75 18.61 0.51
C PHE A 168 1.67 17.49 0.03
N VAL A 169 2.69 17.17 0.80
CA VAL A 169 3.62 16.08 0.53
C VAL A 169 3.29 14.96 1.49
N TYR A 170 3.13 13.75 0.96
CA TYR A 170 2.71 12.61 1.76
C TYR A 170 3.46 11.35 1.36
N TRP A 171 3.59 10.41 2.30
CA TRP A 171 4.03 9.03 2.07
C TRP A 171 2.82 8.13 2.27
N ARG A 172 2.41 7.48 1.19
CA ARG A 172 1.26 6.61 1.16
C ARG A 172 1.66 5.14 1.19
N LEU A 173 0.84 4.33 1.82
CA LEU A 173 0.83 2.88 1.65
C LEU A 173 -0.12 2.57 0.50
N ARG A 174 0.40 2.00 -0.59
CA ARG A 174 -0.41 1.56 -1.71
C ARG A 174 -0.76 0.07 -1.63
N ARG A 175 -1.77 -0.35 -2.33
CA ARG A 175 -2.06 -1.77 -2.53
C ARG A 175 -0.95 -2.42 -3.36
N ILE A 176 -0.66 -3.69 -3.05
CA ILE A 176 0.16 -4.54 -3.93
C ILE A 176 -0.61 -4.71 -5.24
N GLN A 177 0.07 -4.61 -6.38
CA GLN A 177 -0.57 -4.79 -7.68
C GLN A 177 -1.09 -6.21 -7.84
N ASP A 178 -2.21 -6.35 -8.53
CA ASP A 178 -2.81 -7.65 -8.81
C ASP A 178 -1.86 -8.51 -9.68
N ALA A 179 -1.95 -9.82 -9.50
CA ALA A 179 -1.28 -10.76 -10.38
C ALA A 179 -1.78 -10.57 -11.82
N GLY A 180 -0.91 -10.13 -12.70
CA GLY A 180 -1.22 -9.80 -14.09
C GLY A 180 -1.54 -11.02 -14.96
N THR A 181 -1.04 -11.00 -16.18
CA THR A 181 -1.08 -12.12 -17.14
C THR A 181 0.22 -12.94 -17.08
N GLY A 182 0.25 -14.14 -17.66
CA GLY A 182 1.31 -15.14 -17.51
C GLY A 182 2.75 -14.67 -17.65
N VAL A 183 3.00 -13.63 -18.44
CA VAL A 183 4.34 -13.05 -18.69
C VAL A 183 4.66 -11.84 -17.81
N ASN A 184 3.77 -11.45 -16.92
CA ASN A 184 4.02 -10.33 -16.02
C ASN A 184 4.85 -10.77 -14.83
N THR A 185 5.77 -9.91 -14.39
CA THR A 185 6.45 -10.02 -13.11
C THR A 185 5.57 -9.46 -11.99
N PHE A 186 5.90 -9.82 -10.75
CA PHE A 186 5.14 -9.38 -9.58
C PHE A 186 5.65 -8.07 -9.00
N ASP A 187 4.74 -7.34 -8.40
CA ASP A 187 5.02 -6.16 -7.59
C ASP A 187 5.48 -6.57 -6.18
N VAL A 188 6.46 -7.45 -6.12
CA VAL A 188 7.07 -7.88 -4.85
C VAL A 188 8.59 -7.94 -4.99
N PRO A 189 9.35 -7.57 -3.96
CA PRO A 189 10.80 -7.61 -4.00
C PRO A 189 11.32 -9.05 -4.04
N PHE A 190 12.52 -9.22 -4.56
CA PHE A 190 13.19 -10.53 -4.69
C PHE A 190 13.15 -11.36 -3.39
N ARG A 191 13.35 -10.72 -2.23
CA ARG A 191 13.32 -11.40 -0.93
C ARG A 191 11.97 -12.05 -0.58
N MET A 192 10.88 -11.62 -1.21
CA MET A 192 9.54 -12.15 -0.98
C MET A 192 9.17 -13.31 -1.92
N ILE A 193 9.95 -13.58 -2.97
CA ILE A 193 9.66 -14.64 -3.95
C ILE A 193 9.52 -16.03 -3.28
N PRO A 194 10.44 -16.47 -2.39
CA PRO A 194 10.29 -17.77 -1.73
C PRO A 194 9.00 -17.87 -0.91
N CYS A 195 8.62 -16.78 -0.22
CA CYS A 195 7.38 -16.70 0.55
C CYS A 195 6.15 -16.72 -0.38
N LEU A 196 6.21 -16.04 -1.52
CA LEU A 196 5.15 -16.01 -2.52
C LEU A 196 4.86 -17.41 -3.06
N THR A 197 5.91 -18.14 -3.44
CA THR A 197 5.77 -19.50 -3.97
C THR A 197 5.25 -20.47 -2.92
N ALA A 198 5.77 -20.41 -1.69
CA ALA A 198 5.30 -21.26 -0.59
C ALA A 198 3.84 -20.96 -0.21
N GLY A 199 3.48 -19.67 -0.15
CA GLY A 199 2.11 -19.23 0.14
C GLY A 199 1.14 -19.67 -0.94
N LEU A 200 1.49 -19.52 -2.22
CA LEU A 200 0.65 -20.00 -3.33
C LEU A 200 0.46 -21.51 -3.27
N ALA A 201 1.55 -22.28 -3.04
CA ALA A 201 1.46 -23.73 -2.89
C ALA A 201 0.50 -24.14 -1.77
N TYR A 202 0.58 -23.49 -0.61
CA TYR A 202 -0.37 -23.73 0.48
C TYR A 202 -1.82 -23.44 0.09
N TYR A 203 -2.08 -22.30 -0.57
CA TYR A 203 -3.43 -21.92 -1.01
C TYR A 203 -3.98 -22.85 -2.10
N LEU A 204 -3.12 -23.39 -2.96
CA LEU A 204 -3.51 -24.37 -3.99
C LEU A 204 -3.76 -25.75 -3.40
N ALA A 205 -2.93 -26.19 -2.45
CA ALA A 205 -3.12 -27.49 -1.78
C ALA A 205 -4.49 -27.63 -1.10
N LEU A 206 -5.08 -26.51 -0.64
CA LEU A 206 -6.44 -26.49 -0.13
C LEU A 206 -7.54 -26.82 -1.17
N LYS A 207 -7.20 -26.79 -2.47
CA LYS A 207 -8.12 -26.93 -3.59
C LYS A 207 -7.86 -28.15 -4.46
N ILE A 208 -6.66 -28.72 -4.35
CA ILE A 208 -6.18 -29.85 -5.15
C ILE A 208 -6.47 -31.13 -4.38
N ASN A 209 -7.26 -32.02 -4.99
CA ASN A 209 -7.52 -33.35 -4.44
C ASN A 209 -6.21 -34.17 -4.38
N GLY A 210 -5.97 -34.81 -3.25
CA GLY A 210 -4.76 -35.63 -3.03
C GLY A 210 -3.56 -34.86 -2.45
N ALA A 211 -3.67 -33.54 -2.27
CA ALA A 211 -2.64 -32.72 -1.65
C ALA A 211 -2.79 -32.61 -0.11
N GLU A 212 -3.82 -33.23 0.48
CA GLU A 212 -4.16 -33.09 1.90
C GLU A 212 -3.03 -33.51 2.83
N ALA A 213 -2.28 -34.55 2.47
CA ALA A 213 -1.15 -35.04 3.26
C ALA A 213 0.02 -34.03 3.31
N ARG A 214 0.13 -33.14 2.34
CA ARG A 214 1.17 -32.10 2.24
C ARG A 214 0.79 -30.80 2.95
N LEU A 215 -0.47 -30.56 3.23
CA LEU A 215 -0.98 -29.32 3.81
C LEU A 215 -0.22 -28.84 5.06
N PRO A 216 0.05 -29.71 6.07
CA PRO A 216 0.77 -29.25 7.27
C PRO A 216 2.19 -28.78 6.97
N ILE A 217 2.89 -29.49 6.08
CA ILE A 217 4.26 -29.16 5.68
C ILE A 217 4.30 -27.86 4.87
N LEU A 218 3.38 -27.70 3.91
CA LEU A 218 3.29 -26.48 3.10
C LEU A 218 2.93 -25.26 3.93
N LYS A 219 2.04 -25.43 4.92
CA LYS A 219 1.72 -24.37 5.85
C LYS A 219 2.94 -23.94 6.68
N GLN A 220 3.66 -24.90 7.24
CA GLN A 220 4.88 -24.63 8.01
C GLN A 220 5.91 -23.90 7.15
N GLN A 221 6.18 -24.36 5.93
CA GLN A 221 7.11 -23.71 5.01
C GLN A 221 6.69 -22.28 4.68
N TYR A 222 5.40 -22.05 4.48
CA TYR A 222 4.87 -20.70 4.26
C TYR A 222 5.06 -19.80 5.47
N ASP A 223 4.71 -20.28 6.67
CA ASP A 223 4.83 -19.50 7.90
C ASP A 223 6.31 -19.15 8.20
N GLU A 224 7.23 -20.08 8.01
CA GLU A 224 8.70 -19.87 8.15
C GLU A 224 9.21 -18.85 7.11
N ALA A 225 8.84 -19.03 5.84
CA ALA A 225 9.24 -18.11 4.76
C ALA A 225 8.67 -16.71 4.96
N TRP A 226 7.45 -16.60 5.47
CA TRP A 226 6.84 -15.31 5.82
C TRP A 226 7.60 -14.62 6.95
N GLU A 227 7.92 -15.34 8.01
CA GLU A 227 8.62 -14.77 9.17
C GLU A 227 10.01 -14.25 8.78
N LEU A 228 10.75 -15.00 7.96
CA LEU A 228 12.04 -14.57 7.43
C LEU A 228 11.90 -13.31 6.56
N ALA A 229 10.97 -13.32 5.61
CA ALA A 229 10.75 -12.20 4.71
C ALA A 229 10.26 -10.93 5.44
N ALA A 230 9.32 -11.07 6.39
CA ALA A 230 8.81 -9.97 7.19
C ALA A 230 9.88 -9.41 8.15
N THR A 231 10.81 -10.24 8.62
CA THR A 231 11.94 -9.78 9.44
C THR A 231 12.92 -8.94 8.63
N GLU A 232 13.14 -9.30 7.36
CA GLU A 232 14.01 -8.54 6.46
C GLU A 232 13.33 -7.27 5.94
N ASP A 233 12.00 -7.25 5.82
CA ASP A 233 11.22 -6.10 5.35
C ASP A 233 10.94 -5.09 6.47
N ARG A 234 11.99 -4.67 7.18
CA ARG A 234 11.94 -3.67 8.25
C ARG A 234 12.83 -2.48 7.91
N GLU A 235 12.42 -1.33 8.39
CA GLU A 235 13.28 -0.15 8.34
C GLU A 235 14.53 -0.40 9.18
N LYS A 236 15.72 -0.29 8.55
CA LYS A 236 17.03 -0.52 9.19
C LYS A 236 17.64 0.78 9.73
N ALA A 237 16.84 1.82 9.93
CA ALA A 237 17.30 3.07 10.51
C ALA A 237 17.65 2.89 11.98
N ALA A 238 18.80 3.43 12.39
CA ALA A 238 19.20 3.45 13.80
C ALA A 238 18.31 4.41 14.60
N GLN A 239 17.49 3.87 15.50
CA GLN A 239 16.70 4.66 16.43
C GLN A 239 17.57 5.06 17.63
N ARG A 240 17.81 6.36 17.80
CA ARG A 240 18.53 6.89 18.95
C ARG A 240 17.55 7.61 19.86
N PHE A 241 17.28 7.04 21.02
CA PHE A 241 16.54 7.71 22.08
C PHE A 241 17.49 8.65 22.85
N VAL A 242 17.29 9.96 22.71
CA VAL A 242 18.01 10.96 23.51
C VAL A 242 17.07 11.39 24.63
N PRO A 243 17.34 11.05 25.92
CA PRO A 243 16.55 11.52 27.04
C PRO A 243 16.63 13.06 27.11
N ARG A 244 15.49 13.74 26.95
CA ARG A 244 15.43 15.19 27.14
C ARG A 244 15.41 15.48 28.65
N ARG A 245 16.53 15.88 29.23
CA ARG A 245 16.52 16.43 30.56
C ARG A 245 15.79 17.78 30.53
N MET A 246 14.62 17.84 31.09
CA MET A 246 14.01 19.10 31.48
C MET A 246 14.77 19.61 32.72
N PHE A 247 15.60 20.65 32.55
CA PHE A 247 16.01 21.43 33.68
C PHE A 247 14.82 22.32 34.03
N ILE A 248 14.17 22.01 35.15
CA ILE A 248 13.24 22.92 35.82
C ILE A 248 14.14 23.83 36.63
N THR A 249 14.34 25.08 36.21
CA THR A 249 14.86 26.18 36.99
C THR A 249 13.71 26.93 37.61
#